data_b69186edb98e2e787a60ff9b5c523b6f
#
_entry.id   b69186edb98e2e787a60ff9b5c523b6f
#
_cell.length_a   1.000
_cell.length_b   1.000
_cell.length_c   1.000
_cell.angle_alpha   90.00
_cell.angle_beta   90.00
_cell.angle_gamma   90.00
#
_symmetry.space_group_name_H-M   'P 1'
#
loop_
_entity.id
_entity.type
_entity.pdbx_description
1 polymer ?
#
loop_
_entity_poly.entity_id
_entity_poly.type
_entity_poly.pdbx_seq_one_letter_code
_entity_poly.pdbx_strand_id
1 'polypeptide(L)'
;MPDMKARRDLPPRVFPKSGRYYLVVADGAKRVWKPLTRESEGLPAMYSALAQILTDQIADDRMPALVSAWEREVMPRHTEKTRRDDKAMGKAIADGLVEFTAGQVKTPDVIEFLSTYRDRPRTHNAYRAHLRELMRFAEEKGYREPGSNPVTAVRTMPTPARDRYITDSELRRIKVAAMYGDDGRRTRSGAMICALLDMAYLTGQRIGDLLSLEWAQVTDKGIEFKTAKTSSRVLVEWTPRLQDVAHRLRELRKKRRGFAPQVFTTQDGDAYTYWGASTAWRRARDRSGVNGCTFHDLRAKALTDKEAREGMGPARAMGGHTTETQTADYVRRKTATKTRATR
;
A
#
# COMPACT_ATOMS: atom_id res chain seq x y z
N MET A 1 10.08 53.73 11.46
CA MET A 1 10.60 52.62 10.63
C MET A 1 11.94 53.06 10.09
N PRO A 2 13.05 52.30 10.26
CA PRO A 2 14.33 52.66 9.65
C PRO A 2 14.23 52.54 8.13
N ASP A 3 14.74 53.54 7.46
CA ASP A 3 14.73 53.72 6.01
C ASP A 3 15.49 52.58 5.31
N MET A 4 14.75 51.67 4.70
CA MET A 4 15.30 50.52 3.98
C MET A 4 15.72 50.89 2.57
N LYS A 5 16.62 51.87 2.42
CA LYS A 5 17.27 52.15 1.14
C LYS A 5 18.22 50.97 0.83
N ALA A 6 17.88 50.20 -0.20
CA ALA A 6 18.77 49.19 -0.74
C ALA A 6 20.08 49.83 -1.15
N ARG A 7 21.18 49.48 -0.50
CA ARG A 7 22.52 49.88 -0.97
C ARG A 7 22.78 49.16 -2.29
N ARG A 8 23.20 49.88 -3.31
CA ARG A 8 23.49 49.33 -4.66
C ARG A 8 24.65 48.31 -4.69
N ASP A 9 25.44 48.27 -3.63
CA ASP A 9 26.62 47.41 -3.43
C ASP A 9 26.33 46.06 -2.70
N LEU A 10 25.06 45.83 -2.26
CA LEU A 10 24.69 44.63 -1.56
C LEU A 10 23.75 43.75 -2.42
N PRO A 11 23.83 42.41 -2.27
CA PRO A 11 22.91 41.49 -2.94
C PRO A 11 21.44 41.77 -2.57
N PRO A 12 20.48 41.40 -3.43
CA PRO A 12 19.06 41.47 -3.11
C PRO A 12 18.73 40.79 -1.78
N ARG A 13 17.87 41.42 -0.97
CA ARG A 13 17.45 40.95 0.34
C ARG A 13 18.53 40.89 1.44
N VAL A 14 19.71 41.42 1.20
CA VAL A 14 20.73 41.63 2.23
C VAL A 14 20.70 43.05 2.71
N PHE A 15 20.60 43.23 4.04
CA PHE A 15 20.52 44.54 4.68
C PHE A 15 21.49 44.66 5.86
N PRO A 16 22.19 45.79 6.03
CA PRO A 16 22.94 46.06 7.23
C PRO A 16 22.00 46.55 8.35
N LYS A 17 22.22 46.02 9.57
CA LYS A 17 21.50 46.44 10.77
C LYS A 17 22.39 46.25 12.00
N SER A 18 22.54 47.30 12.79
CA SER A 18 23.29 47.26 14.05
C SER A 18 24.71 46.69 13.93
N GLY A 19 25.46 47.08 12.87
CA GLY A 19 26.85 46.60 12.64
C GLY A 19 26.97 45.19 12.13
N ARG A 20 25.89 44.58 11.59
CA ARG A 20 25.88 43.23 11.03
C ARG A 20 25.03 43.19 9.77
N TYR A 21 25.42 42.34 8.81
CA TYR A 21 24.62 42.01 7.64
C TYR A 21 23.59 40.92 7.97
N TYR A 22 22.38 41.03 7.39
CA TYR A 22 21.28 40.08 7.52
C TYR A 22 20.67 39.75 6.16
N LEU A 23 20.38 38.50 5.92
CA LEU A 23 19.51 38.06 4.83
C LEU A 23 18.06 38.07 5.31
N VAL A 24 17.19 38.79 4.58
CA VAL A 24 15.75 38.81 4.88
C VAL A 24 15.01 37.83 3.98
N VAL A 25 14.41 36.79 4.58
CA VAL A 25 13.60 35.80 3.90
C VAL A 25 12.14 35.91 4.32
N ALA A 26 11.22 35.56 3.39
CA ALA A 26 9.81 35.48 3.71
C ALA A 26 9.53 34.09 4.35
N ASP A 27 8.82 34.11 5.46
CA ASP A 27 8.28 32.89 6.11
C ASP A 27 6.77 33.08 6.28
N GLY A 28 6.02 32.65 5.27
CA GLY A 28 4.61 32.97 5.13
C GLY A 28 4.38 34.48 5.04
N ALA A 29 3.52 35.02 5.91
CA ALA A 29 3.25 36.47 6.00
C ALA A 29 4.30 37.25 6.80
N LYS A 30 5.31 36.60 7.39
CA LYS A 30 6.34 37.25 8.23
C LYS A 30 7.67 37.34 7.48
N ARG A 31 8.47 38.37 7.85
CA ARG A 31 9.85 38.48 7.39
C ARG A 31 10.81 38.07 8.50
N VAL A 32 11.65 37.06 8.19
CA VAL A 32 12.68 36.57 9.12
C VAL A 32 14.04 37.11 8.72
N TRP A 33 14.78 37.63 9.70
CA TRP A 33 16.09 38.20 9.54
C TRP A 33 17.14 37.17 9.95
N LYS A 34 17.83 36.54 8.99
CA LYS A 34 18.90 35.57 9.23
C LYS A 34 20.23 36.32 9.32
N PRO A 35 20.99 36.29 10.43
CA PRO A 35 22.27 36.95 10.55
C PRO A 35 23.31 36.33 9.62
N LEU A 36 24.08 37.17 8.93
CA LEU A 36 25.23 36.75 8.12
C LEU A 36 26.53 36.97 8.93
N THR A 37 27.21 38.11 8.70
CA THR A 37 28.49 38.43 9.32
C THR A 37 28.45 39.86 9.92
N ARG A 38 29.47 40.23 10.69
CA ARG A 38 29.64 41.63 11.12
C ARG A 38 30.08 42.50 9.95
N GLU A 39 29.65 43.76 9.93
CA GLU A 39 30.09 44.71 8.89
C GLU A 39 31.61 44.91 8.90
N SER A 40 32.27 44.82 10.08
CA SER A 40 33.71 44.87 10.24
C SER A 40 34.50 43.77 9.55
N GLU A 41 33.84 42.63 9.22
CA GLU A 41 34.48 41.50 8.52
C GLU A 41 34.47 41.68 7.00
N GLY A 42 33.81 42.72 6.51
CA GLY A 42 33.80 43.13 5.10
C GLY A 42 32.87 42.31 4.20
N LEU A 43 32.74 42.80 2.95
CA LEU A 43 31.90 42.19 1.94
C LEU A 43 32.27 40.75 1.58
N PRO A 44 33.55 40.35 1.45
CA PRO A 44 33.90 38.98 1.12
C PRO A 44 33.37 37.94 2.15
N ALA A 45 33.47 38.25 3.45
CA ALA A 45 32.95 37.41 4.51
C ALA A 45 31.41 37.32 4.45
N MET A 46 30.74 38.42 4.16
CA MET A 46 29.29 38.47 3.96
C MET A 46 28.87 37.60 2.78
N TYR A 47 29.57 37.69 1.62
CA TYR A 47 29.27 36.84 0.46
C TYR A 47 29.52 35.36 0.75
N SER A 48 30.57 35.00 1.49
CA SER A 48 30.83 33.64 1.90
C SER A 48 29.72 33.07 2.80
N ALA A 49 29.27 33.86 3.80
CA ALA A 49 28.18 33.44 4.68
C ALA A 49 26.83 33.35 3.93
N LEU A 50 26.59 34.27 2.99
CA LEU A 50 25.43 34.21 2.12
C LEU A 50 25.44 32.94 1.23
N ALA A 51 26.61 32.64 0.62
CA ALA A 51 26.80 31.45 -0.17
C ALA A 51 26.56 30.20 0.66
N GLN A 52 27.05 30.13 1.90
CA GLN A 52 26.81 29.03 2.81
C GLN A 52 25.31 28.83 3.09
N ILE A 53 24.58 29.91 3.44
CA ILE A 53 23.13 29.83 3.68
C ILE A 53 22.38 29.40 2.42
N LEU A 54 22.77 29.88 1.25
CA LEU A 54 22.16 29.49 -0.02
C LEU A 54 22.47 28.01 -0.36
N THR A 55 23.69 27.55 -0.06
CA THR A 55 24.10 26.15 -0.23
C THR A 55 23.33 25.24 0.72
N ASP A 56 23.16 25.64 1.98
CA ASP A 56 22.37 24.91 2.98
C ASP A 56 20.87 24.87 2.58
N GLN A 57 20.33 25.95 2.03
CA GLN A 57 18.97 25.97 1.48
C GLN A 57 18.82 25.04 0.27
N ILE A 58 19.80 25.04 -0.64
CA ILE A 58 19.82 24.12 -1.79
C ILE A 58 19.90 22.66 -1.31
N ALA A 59 20.65 22.38 -0.23
CA ALA A 59 20.70 21.05 0.39
C ALA A 59 19.34 20.65 1.00
N ASP A 60 18.64 21.60 1.61
CA ASP A 60 17.28 21.38 2.17
C ASP A 60 16.22 21.17 1.08
N ASP A 61 16.44 21.70 -0.13
CA ASP A 61 15.52 21.56 -1.27
C ASP A 61 15.80 20.32 -2.14
N ARG A 62 16.86 19.56 -1.86
CA ARG A 62 17.19 18.33 -2.58
C ARG A 62 16.18 17.22 -2.32
N MET A 63 16.07 16.30 -3.27
CA MET A 63 15.12 15.17 -3.19
C MET A 63 15.22 14.34 -1.90
N PRO A 64 16.41 14.03 -1.34
CA PRO A 64 16.50 13.34 -0.05
C PRO A 64 15.88 14.13 1.11
N ALA A 65 16.05 15.46 1.14
CA ALA A 65 15.48 16.32 2.17
C ALA A 65 13.95 16.42 2.02
N LEU A 66 13.45 16.54 0.77
CA LEU A 66 12.02 16.49 0.47
C LEU A 66 11.38 15.18 0.95
N VAL A 67 11.99 14.03 0.64
CA VAL A 67 11.51 12.71 1.08
C VAL A 67 11.47 12.65 2.60
N SER A 68 12.53 13.07 3.28
CA SER A 68 12.60 13.10 4.75
C SER A 68 11.53 14.00 5.38
N ALA A 69 11.25 15.16 4.78
CA ALA A 69 10.18 16.05 5.21
C ALA A 69 8.81 15.41 5.03
N TRP A 70 8.56 14.81 3.88
CA TRP A 70 7.32 14.09 3.58
C TRP A 70 7.11 12.90 4.53
N GLU A 71 8.15 12.11 4.79
CA GLU A 71 8.12 10.99 5.75
C GLU A 71 7.73 11.47 7.16
N ARG A 72 8.20 12.63 7.57
CA ARG A 72 7.90 13.21 8.88
C ARG A 72 6.48 13.76 8.98
N GLU A 73 5.97 14.40 7.94
CA GLU A 73 4.72 15.16 7.99
C GLU A 73 3.49 14.40 7.44
N VAL A 74 3.67 13.57 6.42
CA VAL A 74 2.57 12.89 5.71
C VAL A 74 2.48 11.40 6.09
N MET A 75 3.61 10.70 6.09
CA MET A 75 3.65 9.26 6.35
C MET A 75 3.02 8.83 7.70
N PRO A 76 3.04 9.61 8.80
CA PRO A 76 2.36 9.21 10.04
C PRO A 76 0.85 9.00 9.92
N ARG A 77 0.21 9.58 8.89
CA ARG A 77 -1.22 9.41 8.60
C ARG A 77 -1.54 8.08 7.93
N HIS A 78 -0.53 7.36 7.44
CA HIS A 78 -0.68 6.09 6.75
C HIS A 78 -0.66 4.91 7.72
N THR A 79 -1.23 3.76 7.28
CA THR A 79 -1.16 2.52 8.04
C THR A 79 0.29 2.02 8.13
N GLU A 80 0.62 1.21 9.13
CA GLU A 80 1.98 0.68 9.33
C GLU A 80 2.50 -0.06 8.09
N LYS A 81 1.64 -0.83 7.42
CA LYS A 81 2.00 -1.52 6.17
C LYS A 81 2.35 -0.52 5.07
N THR A 82 1.50 0.50 4.87
CA THR A 82 1.73 1.55 3.87
C THR A 82 3.02 2.30 4.17
N ARG A 83 3.30 2.62 5.45
CA ARG A 83 4.55 3.30 5.85
C ARG A 83 5.80 2.52 5.47
N ARG A 84 5.79 1.19 5.56
CA ARG A 84 6.93 0.36 5.13
C ARG A 84 7.15 0.46 3.62
N ASP A 85 6.07 0.38 2.86
CA ASP A 85 6.13 0.49 1.39
C ASP A 85 6.58 1.90 0.98
N ASP A 86 6.02 2.95 1.60
CA ASP A 86 6.39 4.35 1.38
C ASP A 86 7.86 4.62 1.68
N LYS A 87 8.36 4.12 2.82
CA LYS A 87 9.77 4.28 3.21
C LYS A 87 10.73 3.62 2.21
N ALA A 88 10.39 2.43 1.73
CA ALA A 88 11.20 1.75 0.72
C ALA A 88 11.19 2.52 -0.62
N MET A 89 10.01 3.00 -1.04
CA MET A 89 9.88 3.81 -2.27
C MET A 89 10.55 5.17 -2.12
N GLY A 90 10.35 5.86 -1.01
CA GLY A 90 10.97 7.15 -0.71
C GLY A 90 12.49 7.06 -0.77
N LYS A 91 13.08 6.03 -0.13
CA LYS A 91 14.52 5.79 -0.20
C LYS A 91 15.02 5.64 -1.63
N ALA A 92 14.38 4.79 -2.43
CA ALA A 92 14.79 4.56 -3.82
C ALA A 92 14.67 5.83 -4.69
N ILE A 93 13.65 6.67 -4.44
CA ILE A 93 13.49 7.95 -5.12
C ILE A 93 14.57 8.94 -4.68
N ALA A 94 14.85 9.03 -3.38
CA ALA A 94 15.90 9.89 -2.86
C ALA A 94 17.27 9.52 -3.43
N ASP A 95 17.59 8.23 -3.48
CA ASP A 95 18.86 7.71 -4.02
C ASP A 95 18.93 7.95 -5.56
N GLY A 96 17.84 7.72 -6.29
CA GLY A 96 17.80 7.82 -7.75
C GLY A 96 17.74 9.27 -8.28
N LEU A 97 17.34 10.23 -7.45
CA LEU A 97 17.24 11.66 -7.80
C LEU A 97 18.09 12.55 -6.86
N VAL A 98 19.14 12.00 -6.28
CA VAL A 98 19.97 12.66 -5.24
C VAL A 98 20.56 14.00 -5.70
N GLU A 99 20.92 14.12 -6.96
CA GLU A 99 21.54 15.30 -7.53
C GLU A 99 20.55 16.45 -7.79
N PHE A 100 19.24 16.17 -7.77
CA PHE A 100 18.22 17.14 -8.09
C PHE A 100 17.64 17.81 -6.85
N THR A 101 17.33 19.11 -6.97
CA THR A 101 16.35 19.74 -6.08
C THR A 101 14.94 19.42 -6.56
N ALA A 102 13.95 19.52 -5.68
CA ALA A 102 12.55 19.30 -6.04
C ALA A 102 12.11 20.21 -7.22
N GLY A 103 12.60 21.45 -7.27
CA GLY A 103 12.32 22.41 -8.35
C GLY A 103 12.95 22.06 -9.70
N GLN A 104 14.09 21.36 -9.69
CA GLN A 104 14.84 21.01 -10.91
C GLN A 104 14.30 19.78 -11.62
N VAL A 105 13.67 18.82 -10.90
CA VAL A 105 13.14 17.59 -11.49
C VAL A 105 12.13 17.90 -12.60
N LYS A 106 12.38 17.42 -13.81
CA LYS A 106 11.53 17.57 -14.98
C LYS A 106 10.94 16.21 -15.41
N THR A 107 9.99 16.26 -16.33
CA THR A 107 9.36 15.03 -16.86
C THR A 107 10.35 14.02 -17.44
N PRO A 108 11.41 14.39 -18.20
CA PRO A 108 12.42 13.44 -18.65
C PRO A 108 13.12 12.72 -17.52
N ASP A 109 13.49 13.41 -16.43
CA ASP A 109 14.19 12.82 -15.26
C ASP A 109 13.30 11.78 -14.57
N VAL A 110 11.98 12.07 -14.48
CA VAL A 110 10.98 11.13 -13.97
C VAL A 110 10.87 9.89 -14.86
N ILE A 111 10.87 10.06 -16.18
CA ILE A 111 10.80 8.95 -17.13
C ILE A 111 12.07 8.09 -17.02
N GLU A 112 13.24 8.71 -16.92
CA GLU A 112 14.51 8.02 -16.75
C GLU A 112 14.52 7.20 -15.45
N PHE A 113 14.19 7.80 -14.33
CA PHE A 113 14.07 7.07 -13.05
C PHE A 113 13.11 5.88 -13.16
N LEU A 114 11.92 6.08 -13.73
CA LEU A 114 10.91 5.03 -13.87
C LEU A 114 11.30 3.95 -14.89
N SER A 115 12.23 4.22 -15.81
CA SER A 115 12.71 3.25 -16.82
C SER A 115 13.35 2.02 -16.16
N THR A 116 13.94 2.19 -14.97
CA THR A 116 14.47 1.10 -14.13
C THR A 116 13.43 0.02 -13.79
N TYR A 117 12.15 0.39 -13.85
CA TYR A 117 11.02 -0.50 -13.51
C TYR A 117 10.19 -0.90 -14.73
N ARG A 118 10.70 -0.71 -15.97
CA ARG A 118 9.97 -0.96 -17.23
C ARG A 118 9.40 -2.38 -17.31
N ASP A 119 10.14 -3.38 -16.85
CA ASP A 119 9.71 -4.79 -16.89
C ASP A 119 8.75 -5.17 -15.78
N ARG A 120 8.42 -4.24 -14.89
CA ARG A 120 7.55 -4.44 -13.72
C ARG A 120 6.46 -3.38 -13.65
N PRO A 121 5.41 -3.44 -14.51
CA PRO A 121 4.42 -2.38 -14.67
C PRO A 121 3.74 -1.94 -13.36
N ARG A 122 3.44 -2.88 -12.45
CA ARG A 122 2.83 -2.55 -11.14
C ARG A 122 3.79 -1.77 -10.25
N THR A 123 5.05 -2.16 -10.21
CA THR A 123 6.10 -1.46 -9.48
C THR A 123 6.34 -0.07 -10.07
N HIS A 124 6.46 0.04 -11.39
CA HIS A 124 6.54 1.31 -12.11
C HIS A 124 5.40 2.26 -11.71
N ASN A 125 4.15 1.78 -11.77
CA ASN A 125 2.98 2.59 -11.42
C ASN A 125 2.95 2.99 -9.94
N ALA A 126 3.44 2.14 -9.04
CA ALA A 126 3.55 2.46 -7.62
C ALA A 126 4.57 3.57 -7.37
N TYR A 127 5.78 3.47 -7.95
CA TYR A 127 6.78 4.53 -7.86
C TYR A 127 6.32 5.84 -8.51
N ARG A 128 5.65 5.75 -9.67
CA ARG A 128 5.04 6.91 -10.29
C ARG A 128 4.03 7.61 -9.38
N ALA A 129 3.15 6.83 -8.74
CA ALA A 129 2.15 7.38 -7.82
C ALA A 129 2.81 8.04 -6.60
N HIS A 130 3.81 7.39 -6.01
CA HIS A 130 4.54 7.93 -4.86
C HIS A 130 5.32 9.20 -5.21
N LEU A 131 6.04 9.20 -6.35
CA LEU A 131 6.76 10.37 -6.85
C LEU A 131 5.80 11.54 -7.16
N ARG A 132 4.61 11.25 -7.71
CA ARG A 132 3.57 12.27 -7.92
C ARG A 132 3.13 12.92 -6.60
N GLU A 133 3.00 12.14 -5.56
CA GLU A 133 2.64 12.63 -4.23
C GLU A 133 3.75 13.48 -3.61
N LEU A 134 5.01 13.05 -3.74
CA LEU A 134 6.18 13.83 -3.30
C LEU A 134 6.27 15.17 -4.04
N MET A 135 6.04 15.19 -5.35
CA MET A 135 6.05 16.45 -6.13
C MET A 135 4.89 17.35 -5.78
N ARG A 136 3.70 16.81 -5.44
CA ARG A 136 2.59 17.59 -4.91
C ARG A 136 2.95 18.22 -3.56
N PHE A 137 3.57 17.46 -2.68
CA PHE A 137 4.06 17.98 -1.41
C PHE A 137 5.11 19.09 -1.61
N ALA A 138 5.98 18.96 -2.62
CA ALA A 138 6.92 20.01 -3.00
C ALA A 138 6.22 21.31 -3.45
N GLU A 139 5.10 21.19 -4.19
CA GLU A 139 4.25 22.35 -4.54
C GLU A 139 3.63 22.98 -3.29
N GLU A 140 3.08 22.18 -2.37
CA GLU A 140 2.49 22.66 -1.11
C GLU A 140 3.52 23.37 -0.21
N LYS A 141 4.79 22.96 -0.26
CA LYS A 141 5.90 23.57 0.50
C LYS A 141 6.56 24.77 -0.21
N GLY A 142 6.16 25.06 -1.44
CA GLY A 142 6.76 26.16 -2.23
C GLY A 142 8.14 25.84 -2.82
N TYR A 143 8.55 24.58 -2.84
CA TYR A 143 9.77 24.12 -3.52
C TYR A 143 9.58 24.03 -5.03
N ARG A 144 8.33 24.05 -5.50
CA ARG A 144 7.91 24.10 -6.90
C ARG A 144 6.72 25.03 -7.07
N GLU A 145 6.58 25.58 -8.28
CA GLU A 145 5.39 26.33 -8.65
C GLU A 145 4.15 25.44 -8.65
N PRO A 146 3.01 25.91 -8.13
CA PRO A 146 1.75 25.16 -8.19
C PRO A 146 1.37 24.76 -9.61
N GLY A 147 0.99 23.50 -9.80
CA GLY A 147 0.65 22.95 -11.11
C GLY A 147 1.84 22.50 -11.97
N SER A 148 3.07 22.63 -11.46
CA SER A 148 4.29 22.25 -12.20
C SER A 148 4.74 20.80 -11.99
N ASN A 149 3.91 19.96 -11.38
CA ASN A 149 4.24 18.55 -11.07
C ASN A 149 4.63 17.75 -12.33
N PRO A 150 5.90 17.36 -12.49
CA PRO A 150 6.41 16.75 -13.73
C PRO A 150 5.88 15.34 -13.96
N VAL A 151 5.34 14.70 -12.93
CA VAL A 151 4.80 13.33 -12.99
C VAL A 151 3.40 13.31 -13.63
N THR A 152 2.70 14.45 -13.67
CA THR A 152 1.35 14.54 -14.21
C THR A 152 1.30 14.14 -15.69
N ALA A 153 2.31 14.51 -16.47
CA ALA A 153 2.43 14.16 -17.89
C ALA A 153 2.84 12.69 -18.14
N VAL A 154 3.36 11.98 -17.13
CA VAL A 154 3.82 10.60 -17.28
C VAL A 154 2.64 9.65 -17.26
N ARG A 155 2.48 8.82 -18.29
CA ARG A 155 1.40 7.83 -18.37
C ARG A 155 1.66 6.63 -17.46
N THR A 156 0.58 6.01 -16.98
CA THR A 156 0.66 4.71 -16.32
C THR A 156 0.94 3.61 -17.34
N MET A 157 1.68 2.59 -16.90
CA MET A 157 1.85 1.38 -17.70
C MET A 157 0.60 0.49 -17.59
N PRO A 158 0.14 -0.13 -18.68
CA PRO A 158 -0.98 -1.07 -18.61
C PRO A 158 -0.61 -2.27 -17.74
N THR A 159 -1.50 -2.58 -16.81
CA THR A 159 -1.38 -3.76 -15.95
C THR A 159 -2.55 -4.68 -16.26
N PRO A 160 -2.31 -5.81 -16.95
CA PRO A 160 -3.39 -6.72 -17.30
C PRO A 160 -4.10 -7.21 -16.04
N ALA A 161 -5.43 -7.22 -16.10
CA ALA A 161 -6.25 -7.78 -15.04
C ALA A 161 -5.94 -9.27 -14.89
N ARG A 162 -5.91 -9.72 -13.63
CA ARG A 162 -5.69 -11.13 -13.35
C ARG A 162 -6.97 -11.92 -13.64
N ASP A 163 -6.90 -12.91 -14.52
CA ASP A 163 -8.06 -13.73 -14.93
C ASP A 163 -7.95 -15.20 -14.49
N ARG A 164 -7.21 -15.49 -13.41
CA ARG A 164 -7.05 -16.84 -12.88
C ARG A 164 -8.25 -17.25 -12.05
N TYR A 165 -8.99 -18.26 -12.49
CA TYR A 165 -10.04 -18.93 -11.73
C TYR A 165 -9.53 -20.27 -11.22
N ILE A 166 -9.68 -20.53 -9.91
CA ILE A 166 -9.36 -21.83 -9.28
C ILE A 166 -10.56 -22.75 -9.44
N THR A 167 -10.39 -23.86 -10.13
CA THR A 167 -11.48 -24.87 -10.27
C THR A 167 -11.69 -25.63 -8.96
N ASP A 168 -12.86 -26.30 -8.84
CA ASP A 168 -13.15 -27.14 -7.67
C ASP A 168 -12.18 -28.30 -7.52
N SER A 169 -11.74 -28.87 -8.65
CA SER A 169 -10.73 -29.94 -8.67
C SER A 169 -9.37 -29.46 -8.19
N GLU A 170 -8.94 -28.28 -8.62
CA GLU A 170 -7.69 -27.65 -8.16
C GLU A 170 -7.74 -27.32 -6.67
N LEU A 171 -8.84 -26.70 -6.20
CA LEU A 171 -9.00 -26.41 -4.78
C LEU A 171 -8.96 -27.69 -3.93
N ARG A 172 -9.57 -28.79 -4.42
CA ARG A 172 -9.54 -30.09 -3.75
C ARG A 172 -8.10 -30.62 -3.68
N ARG A 173 -7.35 -30.59 -4.79
CA ARG A 173 -5.93 -31.01 -4.80
C ARG A 173 -5.08 -30.19 -3.83
N ILE A 174 -5.26 -28.88 -3.80
CA ILE A 174 -4.54 -28.02 -2.85
C ILE A 174 -4.89 -28.39 -1.40
N LYS A 175 -6.14 -28.68 -1.09
CA LYS A 175 -6.55 -29.10 0.26
C LYS A 175 -5.96 -30.44 0.66
N VAL A 176 -5.91 -31.41 -0.27
CA VAL A 176 -5.24 -32.69 -0.01
C VAL A 176 -3.75 -32.47 0.25
N ALA A 177 -3.09 -31.67 -0.57
CA ALA A 177 -1.68 -31.31 -0.39
C ALA A 177 -1.41 -30.44 0.84
N ALA A 178 -2.40 -29.69 1.33
CA ALA A 178 -2.31 -29.01 2.63
C ALA A 178 -2.34 -30.03 3.78
N MET A 179 -3.17 -31.06 3.66
CA MET A 179 -3.38 -32.07 4.70
C MET A 179 -2.21 -33.04 4.81
N TYR A 180 -1.57 -33.39 3.69
CA TYR A 180 -0.50 -34.39 3.62
C TYR A 180 0.77 -33.78 3.03
N GLY A 181 1.93 -34.17 3.59
CA GLY A 181 3.26 -33.82 3.09
C GLY A 181 3.67 -34.73 1.90
N ASP A 182 4.86 -34.47 1.37
CA ASP A 182 5.44 -35.27 0.28
C ASP A 182 5.77 -36.71 0.76
N ASP A 183 5.91 -36.89 2.06
CA ASP A 183 6.11 -38.18 2.74
C ASP A 183 4.80 -38.97 3.00
N GLY A 184 3.67 -38.46 2.52
CA GLY A 184 2.33 -39.02 2.76
C GLY A 184 1.80 -38.85 4.20
N ARG A 185 2.57 -38.23 5.11
CA ARG A 185 2.14 -38.00 6.49
C ARG A 185 1.30 -36.75 6.62
N ARG A 186 0.46 -36.69 7.65
CA ARG A 186 -0.33 -35.51 7.95
C ARG A 186 0.58 -34.34 8.34
N THR A 187 0.35 -33.19 7.71
CA THR A 187 1.05 -31.96 8.08
C THR A 187 0.49 -31.39 9.38
N ARG A 188 1.35 -30.73 10.18
CA ARG A 188 0.95 -30.13 11.45
C ARG A 188 -0.14 -29.04 11.29
N SER A 189 -0.10 -28.27 10.21
CA SER A 189 -1.02 -27.17 9.92
C SER A 189 -2.20 -27.54 9.04
N GLY A 190 -2.22 -28.76 8.44
CA GLY A 190 -3.12 -29.12 7.35
C GLY A 190 -4.59 -28.91 7.64
N ALA A 191 -5.06 -29.40 8.79
CA ALA A 191 -6.47 -29.28 9.16
C ALA A 191 -6.90 -27.80 9.29
N MET A 192 -6.06 -26.96 9.90
CA MET A 192 -6.35 -25.54 10.05
C MET A 192 -6.30 -24.79 8.72
N ILE A 193 -5.31 -25.11 7.87
CA ILE A 193 -5.21 -24.51 6.53
C ILE A 193 -6.40 -24.93 5.66
N CYS A 194 -6.81 -26.20 5.69
CA CYS A 194 -8.02 -26.63 4.98
C CYS A 194 -9.27 -25.87 5.44
N ALA A 195 -9.43 -25.68 6.76
CA ALA A 195 -10.55 -24.89 7.30
C ALA A 195 -10.46 -23.40 6.87
N LEU A 196 -9.26 -22.82 6.82
CA LEU A 196 -9.03 -21.46 6.32
C LEU A 196 -9.42 -21.33 4.83
N LEU A 197 -9.06 -22.32 3.99
CA LEU A 197 -9.41 -22.35 2.57
C LEU A 197 -10.93 -22.49 2.36
N ASP A 198 -11.58 -23.36 3.14
CA ASP A 198 -13.03 -23.49 3.12
C ASP A 198 -13.73 -22.21 3.55
N MET A 199 -13.28 -21.59 4.65
CA MET A 199 -13.82 -20.34 5.12
C MET A 199 -13.64 -19.22 4.08
N ALA A 200 -12.44 -19.11 3.48
CA ALA A 200 -12.15 -18.13 2.43
C ALA A 200 -13.09 -18.27 1.22
N TYR A 201 -13.36 -19.49 0.80
CA TYR A 201 -14.28 -19.75 -0.31
C TYR A 201 -15.74 -19.47 0.06
N LEU A 202 -16.18 -19.94 1.23
CA LEU A 202 -17.59 -19.84 1.63
C LEU A 202 -18.00 -18.41 1.98
N THR A 203 -17.07 -17.61 2.49
CA THR A 203 -17.35 -16.23 2.92
C THR A 203 -16.89 -15.15 1.93
N GLY A 204 -16.00 -15.52 1.00
CA GLY A 204 -15.41 -14.57 0.05
C GLY A 204 -14.52 -13.50 0.69
N GLN A 205 -14.17 -13.61 1.98
CA GLN A 205 -13.44 -12.57 2.69
C GLN A 205 -11.94 -12.53 2.33
N ARG A 206 -11.29 -11.38 2.56
CA ARG A 206 -9.84 -11.24 2.36
C ARG A 206 -9.09 -12.05 3.41
N ILE A 207 -7.93 -12.59 3.05
CA ILE A 207 -7.10 -13.36 3.99
C ILE A 207 -6.79 -12.57 5.27
N GLY A 208 -6.54 -11.27 5.18
CA GLY A 208 -6.30 -10.44 6.36
C GLY A 208 -7.51 -10.39 7.31
N ASP A 209 -8.71 -10.22 6.74
CA ASP A 209 -9.97 -10.18 7.49
C ASP A 209 -10.28 -11.56 8.11
N LEU A 210 -9.93 -12.66 7.43
CA LEU A 210 -10.06 -14.01 7.98
C LEU A 210 -9.10 -14.27 9.14
N LEU A 211 -7.84 -13.87 9.00
CA LEU A 211 -6.83 -14.10 10.04
C LEU A 211 -7.06 -13.24 11.29
N SER A 212 -7.71 -12.08 11.14
CA SER A 212 -8.13 -11.23 12.27
C SER A 212 -9.48 -11.63 12.87
N LEU A 213 -10.20 -12.60 12.28
CA LEU A 213 -11.49 -13.04 12.77
C LEU A 213 -11.36 -13.63 14.19
N GLU A 214 -12.17 -13.11 15.12
CA GLU A 214 -12.24 -13.56 16.50
C GLU A 214 -13.49 -14.39 16.76
N TRP A 215 -13.43 -15.27 17.77
CA TRP A 215 -14.57 -16.08 18.15
C TRP A 215 -15.79 -15.28 18.60
N ALA A 216 -15.59 -14.09 19.15
CA ALA A 216 -16.67 -13.16 19.50
C ALA A 216 -17.52 -12.70 18.31
N GLN A 217 -16.98 -12.79 17.10
CA GLN A 217 -17.65 -12.44 15.85
C GLN A 217 -18.44 -13.62 15.23
N VAL A 218 -18.30 -14.80 15.81
CA VAL A 218 -19.02 -16.03 15.38
C VAL A 218 -20.28 -16.14 16.23
N THR A 219 -21.38 -15.57 15.72
CA THR A 219 -22.66 -15.41 16.41
C THR A 219 -23.67 -16.51 16.05
N ASP A 220 -24.84 -16.50 16.65
CA ASP A 220 -25.98 -17.35 16.30
C ASP A 220 -26.53 -17.05 14.90
N LYS A 221 -26.42 -15.79 14.44
CA LYS A 221 -26.92 -15.35 13.11
C LYS A 221 -25.96 -15.64 11.96
N GLY A 222 -24.67 -15.79 12.26
CA GLY A 222 -23.63 -15.94 11.23
C GLY A 222 -22.27 -15.47 11.73
N ILE A 223 -21.41 -15.15 10.78
CA ILE A 223 -20.06 -14.62 11.05
C ILE A 223 -20.00 -13.16 10.63
N GLU A 224 -19.68 -12.28 11.56
CA GLU A 224 -19.54 -10.85 11.32
C GLU A 224 -18.09 -10.48 11.00
N PHE A 225 -17.85 -9.99 9.78
CA PHE A 225 -16.56 -9.48 9.38
C PHE A 225 -16.53 -7.96 9.43
N LYS A 226 -15.50 -7.42 10.08
CA LYS A 226 -15.14 -5.99 10.00
C LYS A 226 -13.97 -5.88 9.03
N THR A 227 -14.20 -5.24 7.89
CA THR A 227 -13.13 -5.11 6.90
C THR A 227 -12.18 -3.99 7.30
N ALA A 228 -10.91 -4.32 7.52
CA ALA A 228 -9.88 -3.36 7.96
C ALA A 228 -9.66 -2.20 6.95
N LYS A 229 -9.89 -2.45 5.66
CA LYS A 229 -9.63 -1.47 4.59
C LYS A 229 -10.74 -0.43 4.38
N THR A 230 -12.01 -0.80 4.63
CA THR A 230 -13.17 0.06 4.29
C THR A 230 -14.09 0.31 5.49
N SER A 231 -13.74 -0.20 6.67
CA SER A 231 -14.56 -0.15 7.89
C SER A 231 -16.01 -0.69 7.69
N SER A 232 -16.27 -1.38 6.58
CA SER A 232 -17.58 -1.98 6.31
C SER A 232 -17.76 -3.24 7.15
N ARG A 233 -19.02 -3.49 7.54
CA ARG A 233 -19.41 -4.72 8.25
C ARG A 233 -20.17 -5.62 7.29
N VAL A 234 -19.81 -6.91 7.26
CA VAL A 234 -20.47 -7.94 6.46
C VAL A 234 -20.88 -9.07 7.40
N LEU A 235 -22.17 -9.34 7.50
CA LEU A 235 -22.69 -10.55 8.14
C LEU A 235 -22.82 -11.63 7.07
N VAL A 236 -22.08 -12.72 7.22
CA VAL A 236 -22.22 -13.92 6.40
C VAL A 236 -23.11 -14.89 7.17
N GLU A 237 -24.34 -15.06 6.71
CA GLU A 237 -25.33 -15.95 7.33
C GLU A 237 -24.91 -17.42 7.26
N TRP A 238 -25.42 -18.22 8.22
CA TRP A 238 -25.13 -19.62 8.28
C TRP A 238 -25.68 -20.40 7.08
N THR A 239 -24.83 -21.23 6.53
CA THR A 239 -25.20 -22.35 5.67
C THR A 239 -24.70 -23.65 6.30
N PRO A 240 -25.27 -24.83 6.00
CA PRO A 240 -24.81 -26.10 6.58
C PRO A 240 -23.29 -26.28 6.40
N ARG A 241 -22.75 -25.97 5.23
CA ARG A 241 -21.31 -26.07 4.96
C ARG A 241 -20.47 -25.10 5.80
N LEU A 242 -20.95 -23.88 6.05
CA LEU A 242 -20.24 -22.91 6.88
C LEU A 242 -20.28 -23.32 8.36
N GLN A 243 -21.41 -23.89 8.83
CA GLN A 243 -21.53 -24.46 10.15
C GLN A 243 -20.56 -25.63 10.37
N ASP A 244 -20.41 -26.52 9.39
CA ASP A 244 -19.43 -27.62 9.43
C ASP A 244 -17.99 -27.12 9.56
N VAL A 245 -17.65 -26.02 8.86
CA VAL A 245 -16.32 -25.41 8.97
C VAL A 245 -16.13 -24.82 10.35
N ALA A 246 -17.10 -24.08 10.86
CA ALA A 246 -17.05 -23.50 12.21
C ALA A 246 -16.96 -24.56 13.30
N HIS A 247 -17.70 -25.68 13.16
CA HIS A 247 -17.61 -26.82 14.07
C HIS A 247 -16.21 -27.44 14.05
N ARG A 248 -15.65 -27.72 12.89
CA ARG A 248 -14.27 -28.23 12.76
C ARG A 248 -13.24 -27.30 13.41
N LEU A 249 -13.41 -25.99 13.25
CA LEU A 249 -12.52 -25.01 13.87
C LEU A 249 -12.63 -25.02 15.40
N ARG A 250 -13.85 -25.18 15.95
CA ARG A 250 -14.05 -25.33 17.42
C ARG A 250 -13.35 -26.60 17.93
N GLU A 251 -13.47 -27.71 17.23
CA GLU A 251 -12.78 -28.96 17.59
C GLU A 251 -11.25 -28.86 17.52
N LEU A 252 -10.74 -28.14 16.50
CA LEU A 252 -9.30 -27.85 16.40
C LEU A 252 -8.84 -26.96 17.56
N ARG A 253 -9.62 -25.98 17.99
CA ARG A 253 -9.32 -25.11 19.14
C ARG A 253 -9.15 -25.89 20.44
N LYS A 254 -10.05 -26.85 20.73
CA LYS A 254 -9.99 -27.69 21.95
C LYS A 254 -8.66 -28.45 22.09
N LYS A 255 -8.00 -28.73 20.99
CA LYS A 255 -6.74 -29.49 20.93
C LYS A 255 -5.49 -28.63 21.03
N ARG A 256 -5.64 -27.32 21.24
CA ARG A 256 -4.53 -26.35 21.24
C ARG A 256 -4.20 -25.89 22.64
N ARG A 257 -2.94 -25.50 22.87
CA ARG A 257 -2.44 -25.12 24.19
C ARG A 257 -2.75 -23.68 24.58
N GLY A 258 -2.94 -22.76 23.63
CA GLY A 258 -3.14 -21.33 23.87
C GLY A 258 -4.60 -20.91 23.72
N PHE A 259 -4.91 -19.70 24.17
CA PHE A 259 -6.24 -19.09 24.17
C PHE A 259 -6.30 -17.78 23.38
N ALA A 260 -5.66 -17.74 22.21
CA ALA A 260 -5.82 -16.57 21.35
C ALA A 260 -7.32 -16.34 21.03
N PRO A 261 -7.80 -15.11 20.99
CA PRO A 261 -9.19 -14.82 20.64
C PRO A 261 -9.49 -15.13 19.18
N GLN A 262 -8.46 -15.22 18.32
CA GLN A 262 -8.61 -15.48 16.89
C GLN A 262 -9.08 -16.90 16.61
N VAL A 263 -9.85 -17.03 15.51
CA VAL A 263 -10.39 -18.31 15.04
C VAL A 263 -9.28 -19.18 14.45
N PHE A 264 -8.34 -18.57 13.72
CA PHE A 264 -7.25 -19.26 13.05
C PHE A 264 -5.97 -19.16 13.87
N THR A 265 -5.56 -20.31 14.44
CA THR A 265 -4.39 -20.38 15.33
C THR A 265 -3.43 -21.48 14.93
N THR A 266 -2.15 -21.31 15.27
CA THR A 266 -1.11 -22.34 15.14
C THR A 266 -1.39 -23.50 16.11
N GLN A 267 -0.59 -24.56 16.10
CA GLN A 267 -0.72 -25.64 17.10
C GLN A 267 -0.40 -25.21 18.53
N ASP A 268 0.46 -24.20 18.65
CA ASP A 268 0.86 -23.67 19.96
C ASP A 268 -0.18 -22.66 20.50
N GLY A 269 -1.23 -22.36 19.72
CA GLY A 269 -2.36 -21.52 20.11
C GLY A 269 -2.19 -20.04 19.76
N ASP A 270 -1.09 -19.66 19.12
CA ASP A 270 -0.87 -18.31 18.64
C ASP A 270 -1.68 -18.01 17.38
N ALA A 271 -2.09 -16.76 17.19
CA ALA A 271 -2.77 -16.33 15.97
C ALA A 271 -1.88 -16.56 14.73
N TYR A 272 -2.47 -17.02 13.65
CA TYR A 272 -1.75 -17.12 12.38
C TYR A 272 -1.36 -15.74 11.88
N THR A 273 -0.07 -15.56 11.58
CA THR A 273 0.39 -14.39 10.83
C THR A 273 0.06 -14.53 9.34
N TYR A 274 -0.05 -13.40 8.64
CA TYR A 274 -0.19 -13.39 7.17
C TYR A 274 0.92 -14.20 6.47
N TRP A 275 2.15 -14.05 6.90
CA TRP A 275 3.30 -14.76 6.35
C TRP A 275 3.24 -16.26 6.60
N GLY A 276 2.84 -16.68 7.80
CA GLY A 276 2.65 -18.09 8.14
C GLY A 276 1.58 -18.75 7.27
N ALA A 277 0.40 -18.13 7.17
CA ALA A 277 -0.69 -18.63 6.32
C ALA A 277 -0.32 -18.63 4.83
N SER A 278 0.32 -17.57 4.33
CA SER A 278 0.77 -17.48 2.94
C SER A 278 1.84 -18.52 2.60
N THR A 279 2.75 -18.82 3.53
CA THR A 279 3.78 -19.84 3.35
C THR A 279 3.13 -21.26 3.33
N ALA A 280 2.20 -21.53 4.24
CA ALA A 280 1.47 -22.80 4.26
C ALA A 280 0.64 -23.01 2.98
N TRP A 281 -0.05 -21.94 2.51
CA TRP A 281 -0.73 -21.95 1.21
C TRP A 281 0.24 -22.26 0.07
N ARG A 282 1.36 -21.55 -0.03
CA ARG A 282 2.35 -21.74 -1.11
C ARG A 282 2.85 -23.17 -1.14
N ARG A 283 3.24 -23.75 0.00
CA ARG A 283 3.70 -25.14 0.10
C ARG A 283 2.63 -26.12 -0.35
N ALA A 284 1.38 -25.93 0.05
CA ALA A 284 0.27 -26.79 -0.36
C ALA A 284 -0.01 -26.69 -1.86
N ARG A 285 -0.02 -25.45 -2.40
CA ARG A 285 -0.18 -25.19 -3.83
C ARG A 285 0.92 -25.88 -4.64
N ASP A 286 2.19 -25.67 -4.26
CA ASP A 286 3.34 -26.22 -4.99
C ASP A 286 3.31 -27.76 -4.99
N ARG A 287 3.05 -28.40 -3.83
CA ARG A 287 2.84 -29.85 -3.75
C ARG A 287 1.67 -30.37 -4.59
N SER A 288 0.61 -29.59 -4.71
CA SER A 288 -0.57 -29.99 -5.51
C SER A 288 -0.36 -29.94 -7.02
N GLY A 289 0.75 -29.36 -7.50
CA GLY A 289 1.02 -29.08 -8.91
C GLY A 289 0.09 -28.03 -9.53
N VAL A 290 -0.64 -27.24 -8.71
CA VAL A 290 -1.53 -26.19 -9.19
C VAL A 290 -0.74 -24.88 -9.31
N ASN A 291 -0.51 -24.43 -10.54
CA ASN A 291 0.31 -23.25 -10.80
C ASN A 291 -0.52 -21.98 -11.03
N GLY A 292 0.16 -20.85 -10.94
CA GLY A 292 -0.38 -19.54 -11.32
C GLY A 292 -1.49 -19.00 -10.43
N CYS A 293 -1.83 -19.62 -9.28
CA CYS A 293 -2.84 -19.12 -8.36
C CYS A 293 -2.25 -18.59 -7.05
N THR A 294 -2.95 -17.63 -6.47
CA THR A 294 -2.66 -17.02 -5.17
C THR A 294 -3.82 -17.26 -4.22
N PHE A 295 -3.62 -17.05 -2.92
CA PHE A 295 -4.72 -17.11 -1.96
C PHE A 295 -5.87 -16.15 -2.29
N HIS A 296 -5.54 -14.99 -2.88
CA HIS A 296 -6.55 -13.99 -3.27
C HIS A 296 -7.48 -14.48 -4.38
N ASP A 297 -7.04 -15.44 -5.20
CA ASP A 297 -7.88 -16.02 -6.25
C ASP A 297 -9.02 -16.91 -5.68
N LEU A 298 -8.94 -17.31 -4.39
CA LEU A 298 -10.07 -17.95 -3.69
C LEU A 298 -11.24 -16.98 -3.50
N ARG A 299 -10.95 -15.72 -3.17
CA ARG A 299 -11.97 -14.68 -3.10
C ARG A 299 -12.58 -14.43 -4.49
N ALA A 300 -11.74 -14.36 -5.53
CA ALA A 300 -12.23 -14.24 -6.90
C ALA A 300 -13.13 -15.43 -7.28
N LYS A 301 -12.74 -16.67 -6.93
CA LYS A 301 -13.59 -17.86 -7.11
C LYS A 301 -14.91 -17.72 -6.37
N ALA A 302 -14.89 -17.36 -5.09
CA ALA A 302 -16.08 -17.21 -4.26
C ALA A 302 -17.09 -16.23 -4.87
N LEU A 303 -16.61 -15.03 -5.25
CA LEU A 303 -17.45 -13.99 -5.84
C LEU A 303 -17.96 -14.38 -7.23
N THR A 304 -17.13 -15.04 -8.04
CA THR A 304 -17.54 -15.57 -9.35
C THR A 304 -18.64 -16.61 -9.21
N ASP A 305 -18.49 -17.55 -8.26
CA ASP A 305 -19.47 -18.60 -8.04
C ASP A 305 -20.76 -18.05 -7.44
N LYS A 306 -20.68 -17.05 -6.58
CA LYS A 306 -21.83 -16.35 -6.00
C LYS A 306 -22.58 -15.57 -7.07
N GLU A 307 -21.86 -14.83 -7.91
CA GLU A 307 -22.44 -14.08 -9.04
C GLU A 307 -23.16 -15.02 -10.01
N ALA A 308 -22.52 -16.13 -10.39
CA ALA A 308 -23.12 -17.09 -11.32
C ALA A 308 -24.39 -17.76 -10.80
N ARG A 309 -24.57 -17.84 -9.47
CA ARG A 309 -25.76 -18.49 -8.84
C ARG A 309 -26.86 -17.50 -8.50
N GLU A 310 -26.50 -16.32 -8.01
CA GLU A 310 -27.41 -15.39 -7.36
C GLU A 310 -27.36 -13.97 -7.95
N GLY A 311 -26.42 -13.72 -8.89
CA GLY A 311 -26.24 -12.43 -9.53
C GLY A 311 -25.26 -11.48 -8.83
N MET A 312 -25.07 -10.31 -9.45
CA MET A 312 -24.04 -9.33 -9.05
C MET A 312 -24.31 -8.71 -7.68
N GLY A 313 -25.57 -8.45 -7.34
CA GLY A 313 -25.94 -7.83 -6.05
C GLY A 313 -25.49 -8.64 -4.84
N PRO A 314 -25.88 -9.93 -4.70
CA PRO A 314 -25.41 -10.82 -3.66
C PRO A 314 -23.88 -11.03 -3.66
N ALA A 315 -23.24 -11.10 -4.83
CA ALA A 315 -21.78 -11.18 -4.93
C ALA A 315 -21.11 -9.91 -4.38
N ARG A 316 -21.67 -8.72 -4.69
CA ARG A 316 -21.21 -7.45 -4.15
C ARG A 316 -21.33 -7.39 -2.62
N ALA A 317 -22.49 -7.78 -2.09
CA ALA A 317 -22.72 -7.83 -0.64
C ALA A 317 -21.72 -8.77 0.06
N MET A 318 -21.53 -9.99 -0.45
CA MET A 318 -20.53 -10.95 0.04
C MET A 318 -19.11 -10.38 0.02
N GLY A 319 -18.76 -9.63 -1.03
CA GLY A 319 -17.47 -8.96 -1.17
C GLY A 319 -17.29 -7.75 -0.24
N GLY A 320 -18.36 -7.21 0.35
CA GLY A 320 -18.32 -5.93 1.07
C GLY A 320 -17.86 -4.79 0.16
N HIS A 321 -18.28 -4.80 -1.11
CA HIS A 321 -17.91 -3.80 -2.11
C HIS A 321 -18.97 -2.69 -2.16
N THR A 322 -18.52 -1.44 -2.29
CA THR A 322 -19.41 -0.28 -2.41
C THR A 322 -19.99 -0.16 -3.81
N THR A 323 -19.28 -0.63 -4.84
CA THR A 323 -19.71 -0.55 -6.25
C THR A 323 -19.70 -1.92 -6.93
N GLU A 324 -20.52 -2.07 -7.97
CA GLU A 324 -20.52 -3.27 -8.82
C GLU A 324 -19.23 -3.40 -9.63
N THR A 325 -18.63 -2.30 -10.06
CA THR A 325 -17.34 -2.28 -10.76
C THR A 325 -16.26 -2.98 -9.95
N GLN A 326 -16.18 -2.73 -8.62
CA GLN A 326 -15.24 -3.43 -7.74
C GLN A 326 -15.50 -4.93 -7.69
N THR A 327 -16.77 -5.37 -7.80
CA THR A 327 -17.10 -6.79 -7.83
C THR A 327 -16.77 -7.40 -9.18
N ALA A 328 -17.03 -6.69 -10.26
CA ALA A 328 -16.70 -7.12 -11.62
C ALA A 328 -15.21 -7.39 -11.81
N ASP A 329 -14.33 -6.62 -11.12
CA ASP A 329 -12.88 -6.87 -11.11
C ASP A 329 -12.49 -8.24 -10.51
N TYR A 330 -13.36 -8.83 -9.71
CA TYR A 330 -13.16 -10.16 -9.11
C TYR A 330 -13.83 -11.29 -9.89
N VAL A 331 -14.91 -10.98 -10.63
CA VAL A 331 -15.64 -11.98 -11.39
C VAL A 331 -14.80 -12.46 -12.55
N ARG A 332 -14.49 -13.77 -12.57
CA ARG A 332 -13.70 -14.40 -13.63
C ARG A 332 -14.63 -15.03 -14.65
N ARG A 333 -14.45 -14.69 -15.92
CA ARG A 333 -15.22 -15.30 -17.00
C ARG A 333 -14.79 -16.76 -17.16
N LYS A 334 -15.60 -17.68 -16.70
CA LYS A 334 -15.32 -19.15 -16.76
C LYS A 334 -15.60 -19.72 -18.14
N THR A 335 -16.62 -19.18 -18.82
CA THR A 335 -17.11 -19.69 -20.11
C THR A 335 -17.55 -18.51 -20.97
N ALA A 336 -17.60 -18.74 -22.28
CA ALA A 336 -18.20 -17.79 -23.19
C ALA A 336 -19.66 -17.49 -22.78
N THR A 337 -20.05 -16.22 -22.91
CA THR A 337 -21.43 -15.80 -22.66
C THR A 337 -22.35 -16.54 -23.64
N LYS A 338 -23.26 -17.35 -23.12
CA LYS A 338 -24.27 -18.02 -23.95
C LYS A 338 -25.32 -16.99 -24.35
N THR A 339 -25.50 -16.79 -25.62
CA THR A 339 -26.59 -15.99 -26.18
C THR A 339 -27.31 -16.79 -27.25
N ARG A 340 -28.59 -16.50 -27.45
CA ARG A 340 -29.31 -17.04 -28.60
C ARG A 340 -29.10 -16.14 -29.81
N ALA A 341 -28.99 -16.76 -30.98
CA ALA A 341 -28.95 -15.98 -32.22
C ALA A 341 -30.26 -15.18 -32.36
N THR A 342 -30.16 -13.98 -32.90
CA THR A 342 -31.31 -13.23 -33.36
C THR A 342 -31.95 -13.99 -34.52
N ARG A 343 -33.28 -13.94 -34.61
CA ARG A 343 -34.02 -14.60 -35.68
C ARG A 343 -33.58 -14.12 -37.06
#